data_cc610556bb765d1275617aa2f31e3e26
#
_entry.id   cc610556bb765d1275617aa2f31e3e26
#
_cell.length_a   1.000
_cell.length_b   1.000
_cell.length_c   1.000
_cell.angle_alpha   90.00
_cell.angle_beta   90.00
_cell.angle_gamma   90.00
#
_symmetry.space_group_name_H-M   'P 1'
#
loop_
_entity.id
_entity.type
_entity.pdbx_description
1 polymer ?
#
loop_
_entity_poly.entity_id
_entity_poly.type
_entity_poly.pdbx_seq_one_letter_code
_entity_poly.pdbx_strand_id
1 'polypeptide(L)'
;MDIFKLLNNDIQDLSEEEKIFAESFNKALRNNIIDALVEYEIEELIRQLKDDEESFREKLSDIFINGKKGYNKMPTKTLIDIFLDKKDEGEFINVIESISSF
;
A
#
# COMPACT_ATOMS: atom_id res chain seq x y z
N MET A 1 -10.73 -15.25 -13.26
CA MET A 1 -11.06 -14.49 -12.03
C MET A 1 -11.02 -13.00 -12.35
N ASP A 2 -12.01 -12.27 -11.87
CA ASP A 2 -12.08 -10.82 -12.08
C ASP A 2 -11.13 -10.11 -11.10
N ILE A 3 -10.15 -9.40 -11.64
CA ILE A 3 -9.15 -8.71 -10.83
C ILE A 3 -9.78 -7.60 -9.95
N PHE A 4 -10.85 -6.97 -10.41
CA PHE A 4 -11.52 -5.93 -9.62
C PHE A 4 -12.19 -6.52 -8.38
N LYS A 5 -12.79 -7.71 -8.50
CA LYS A 5 -13.34 -8.42 -7.35
C LYS A 5 -12.23 -8.81 -6.38
N LEU A 6 -11.09 -9.24 -6.91
CA LEU A 6 -9.94 -9.60 -6.10
C LEU A 6 -9.41 -8.39 -5.32
N LEU A 7 -9.27 -7.24 -5.98
CA LEU A 7 -8.78 -6.02 -5.36
C LEU A 7 -9.75 -5.46 -4.31
N ASN A 8 -11.05 -5.68 -4.50
CA ASN A 8 -12.07 -5.26 -3.56
C ASN A 8 -12.34 -6.31 -2.48
N ASN A 9 -11.60 -7.41 -2.51
CA ASN A 9 -11.77 -8.54 -1.57
C ASN A 9 -13.16 -9.16 -1.64
N ASP A 10 -13.78 -9.13 -2.81
CA ASP A 10 -15.08 -9.75 -3.08
C ASP A 10 -14.83 -11.18 -3.59
N ILE A 11 -14.82 -12.14 -2.66
CA ILE A 11 -14.45 -13.53 -2.93
C ILE A 11 -15.58 -14.51 -2.64
N GLN A 12 -16.81 -14.02 -2.48
CA GLN A 12 -17.94 -14.86 -2.06
C GLN A 12 -18.33 -15.91 -3.10
N ASP A 13 -18.19 -15.58 -4.38
CA ASP A 13 -18.59 -16.46 -5.48
C ASP A 13 -17.47 -17.37 -5.98
N LEU A 14 -16.33 -17.38 -5.32
CA LEU A 14 -15.17 -18.16 -5.75
C LEU A 14 -15.20 -19.58 -5.19
N SER A 15 -14.58 -20.52 -5.91
CA SER A 15 -14.32 -21.87 -5.41
C SER A 15 -13.32 -21.79 -4.25
N GLU A 16 -13.17 -22.91 -3.50
CA GLU A 16 -12.21 -22.96 -2.39
C GLU A 16 -10.77 -22.71 -2.86
N GLU A 17 -10.39 -23.30 -4.00
CA GLU A 17 -9.05 -23.07 -4.57
C GLU A 17 -8.86 -21.62 -4.99
N GLU A 18 -9.87 -21.02 -5.59
CA GLU A 18 -9.84 -19.62 -5.98
C GLU A 18 -9.79 -18.68 -4.78
N LYS A 19 -10.51 -19.01 -3.71
CA LYS A 19 -10.46 -18.26 -2.47
C LYS A 19 -9.07 -18.26 -1.85
N ILE A 20 -8.42 -19.43 -1.81
CA ILE A 20 -7.06 -19.56 -1.29
C ILE A 20 -6.10 -18.71 -2.12
N PHE A 21 -6.21 -18.78 -3.43
CA PHE A 21 -5.40 -17.94 -4.34
C PHE A 21 -5.66 -16.45 -4.09
N ALA A 22 -6.94 -16.07 -3.99
CA ALA A 22 -7.31 -14.67 -3.78
C ALA A 22 -6.76 -14.12 -2.46
N GLU A 23 -6.82 -14.90 -1.40
CA GLU A 23 -6.29 -14.52 -0.10
C GLU A 23 -4.76 -14.36 -0.14
N SER A 24 -4.08 -15.31 -0.78
CA SER A 24 -2.61 -15.24 -0.95
C SER A 24 -2.20 -14.04 -1.80
N PHE A 25 -2.90 -13.80 -2.89
CA PHE A 25 -2.64 -12.66 -3.76
C PHE A 25 -2.86 -11.35 -3.02
N ASN A 26 -3.99 -11.22 -2.31
CA ASN A 26 -4.30 -10.02 -1.55
C ASN A 26 -3.24 -9.74 -0.49
N LYS A 27 -2.79 -10.77 0.21
CA LYS A 27 -1.76 -10.64 1.24
C LYS A 27 -0.44 -10.17 0.62
N ALA A 28 -0.02 -10.78 -0.50
CA ALA A 28 1.20 -10.38 -1.19
C ALA A 28 1.11 -8.95 -1.72
N LEU A 29 -0.04 -8.59 -2.28
CA LEU A 29 -0.29 -7.24 -2.78
C LEU A 29 -0.19 -6.21 -1.65
N ARG A 30 -0.88 -6.47 -0.53
CA ARG A 30 -0.84 -5.57 0.63
C ARG A 30 0.58 -5.39 1.14
N ASN A 31 1.33 -6.48 1.30
CA ASN A 31 2.70 -6.42 1.82
C ASN A 31 3.60 -5.61 0.89
N ASN A 32 3.49 -5.82 -0.42
CA ASN A 32 4.30 -5.07 -1.40
C ASN A 32 3.96 -3.59 -1.40
N ILE A 33 2.67 -3.25 -1.33
CA ILE A 33 2.23 -1.85 -1.30
C ILE A 33 2.70 -1.18 0.00
N ILE A 34 2.53 -1.86 1.13
CA ILE A 34 2.94 -1.31 2.43
C ILE A 34 4.45 -1.06 2.45
N ASP A 35 5.25 -2.02 1.98
CA ASP A 35 6.70 -1.86 1.94
C ASP A 35 7.09 -0.65 1.06
N ALA A 36 6.45 -0.50 -0.09
CA ALA A 36 6.72 0.62 -1.00
C ALA A 36 6.33 1.96 -0.37
N LEU A 37 5.18 2.01 0.32
CA LEU A 37 4.73 3.24 0.99
C LEU A 37 5.62 3.61 2.17
N VAL A 38 6.06 2.63 2.94
CA VAL A 38 6.98 2.86 4.06
C VAL A 38 8.30 3.43 3.53
N GLU A 39 8.84 2.84 2.47
CA GLU A 39 10.08 3.31 1.85
C GLU A 39 9.92 4.74 1.33
N TYR A 40 8.81 5.03 0.67
CA TYR A 40 8.50 6.38 0.19
C TYR A 40 8.47 7.39 1.35
N GLU A 41 7.79 7.05 2.45
CA GLU A 41 7.67 7.94 3.60
C GLU A 41 9.03 8.18 4.26
N ILE A 42 9.85 7.14 4.37
CA ILE A 42 11.20 7.26 4.93
C ILE A 42 12.05 8.18 4.06
N GLU A 43 12.04 7.99 2.75
CA GLU A 43 12.79 8.84 1.82
C GLU A 43 12.34 10.29 1.88
N GLU A 44 11.03 10.53 1.99
CA GLU A 44 10.49 11.89 2.12
C GLU A 44 10.94 12.54 3.43
N LEU A 45 10.93 11.79 4.53
CA LEU A 45 11.40 12.31 5.81
C LEU A 45 12.89 12.68 5.76
N ILE A 46 13.71 11.84 5.13
CA ILE A 46 15.15 12.12 4.98
C ILE A 46 15.35 13.37 4.13
N ARG A 47 14.60 13.50 3.03
CA ARG A 47 14.67 14.68 2.16
C ARG A 47 14.29 15.95 2.91
N GLN A 48 13.19 15.90 3.67
CA GLN A 48 12.73 17.05 4.46
C GLN A 48 13.74 17.43 5.54
N LEU A 49 14.35 16.45 6.19
CA LEU A 49 15.38 16.72 7.20
C LEU A 49 16.56 17.50 6.60
N LYS A 50 16.95 17.21 5.37
CA LYS A 50 18.08 17.88 4.70
C LYS A 50 17.70 19.21 4.09
N ASP A 51 16.53 19.29 3.44
CA ASP A 51 16.16 20.40 2.60
C ASP A 51 15.08 21.32 3.19
N ASP A 52 14.28 20.80 4.13
CA ASP A 52 13.16 21.55 4.72
C ASP A 52 12.91 21.04 6.14
N GLU A 53 13.80 21.42 7.06
CA GLU A 53 13.74 21.01 8.46
C GLU A 53 12.44 21.41 9.15
N GLU A 54 11.86 22.55 8.76
CA GLU A 54 10.61 23.01 9.36
C GLU A 54 9.46 22.07 9.06
N SER A 55 9.32 21.65 7.80
CA SER A 55 8.30 20.68 7.41
C SER A 55 8.51 19.33 8.10
N PHE A 56 9.76 18.91 8.24
CA PHE A 56 10.10 17.68 8.96
C PHE A 56 9.62 17.75 10.43
N ARG A 57 9.89 18.86 11.10
CA ARG A 57 9.49 19.06 12.50
C ARG A 57 7.97 19.11 12.66
N GLU A 58 7.29 19.79 11.75
CA GLU A 58 5.82 19.86 11.76
C GLU A 58 5.19 18.49 11.58
N LYS A 59 5.72 17.68 10.66
CA LYS A 59 5.23 16.34 10.41
C LYS A 59 5.40 15.43 11.61
N LEU A 60 6.59 15.46 12.25
CA LEU A 60 6.83 14.67 13.46
C LEU A 60 5.95 15.14 14.61
N SER A 61 5.80 16.45 14.77
CA SER A 61 4.93 17.00 15.81
C SER A 61 3.50 16.51 15.66
N ASP A 62 2.97 16.52 14.44
CA ASP A 62 1.64 16.03 14.17
C ASP A 62 1.49 14.54 14.49
N ILE A 63 2.50 13.75 14.15
CA ILE A 63 2.51 12.31 14.46
C ILE A 63 2.50 12.08 15.98
N PHE A 64 3.30 12.81 16.72
CA PHE A 64 3.36 12.66 18.17
C PHE A 64 2.11 13.16 18.89
N ILE A 65 1.46 14.20 18.35
CA ILE A 65 0.25 14.77 18.96
C ILE A 65 -1.00 13.99 18.60
N ASN A 66 -1.18 13.71 17.31
CA ASN A 66 -2.42 13.14 16.78
C ASN A 66 -2.30 11.66 16.44
N GLY A 67 -1.08 11.13 16.40
CA GLY A 67 -0.85 9.77 15.93
C GLY A 67 -1.02 9.64 14.43
N LYS A 68 -0.78 8.46 13.93
CA LYS A 68 -0.98 8.14 12.52
C LYS A 68 -1.51 6.72 12.41
N LYS A 69 -2.59 6.54 11.65
CA LYS A 69 -3.15 5.21 11.43
C LYS A 69 -2.15 4.35 10.66
N GLY A 70 -1.81 3.18 11.21
CA GLY A 70 -0.89 2.26 10.57
C GLY A 70 -1.47 1.63 9.31
N TYR A 71 -0.61 1.37 8.33
CA TYR A 71 -1.03 0.77 7.06
C TYR A 71 -1.68 -0.60 7.24
N ASN A 72 -1.23 -1.36 8.23
CA ASN A 72 -1.79 -2.69 8.50
C ASN A 72 -3.29 -2.66 8.85
N LYS A 73 -3.78 -1.54 9.32
CA LYS A 73 -5.19 -1.38 9.72
C LYS A 73 -6.06 -0.82 8.61
N MET A 74 -5.48 -0.51 7.46
CA MET A 74 -6.20 0.06 6.32
C MET A 74 -6.71 -1.04 5.40
N PRO A 75 -7.93 -0.88 4.82
CA PRO A 75 -8.39 -1.78 3.77
C PRO A 75 -7.46 -1.76 2.55
N THR A 76 -7.41 -2.85 1.82
CA THR A 76 -6.57 -2.94 0.61
C THR A 76 -6.87 -1.84 -0.40
N LYS A 77 -8.14 -1.52 -0.60
CA LYS A 77 -8.54 -0.45 -1.51
C LYS A 77 -7.92 0.90 -1.12
N THR A 78 -7.93 1.20 0.19
CA THR A 78 -7.34 2.44 0.71
C THR A 78 -5.84 2.48 0.43
N LEU A 79 -5.14 1.36 0.64
CA LEU A 79 -3.71 1.25 0.35
C LEU A 79 -3.41 1.48 -1.13
N ILE A 80 -4.24 0.92 -2.01
CA ILE A 80 -4.11 1.11 -3.46
C ILE A 80 -4.31 2.58 -3.82
N ASP A 81 -5.32 3.22 -3.27
CA ASP A 81 -5.59 4.64 -3.51
C ASP A 81 -4.41 5.52 -3.09
N ILE A 82 -3.83 5.25 -1.92
CA ILE A 82 -2.64 5.96 -1.44
C ILE A 82 -1.46 5.71 -2.36
N PHE A 83 -1.24 4.46 -2.78
CA PHE A 83 -0.15 4.11 -3.67
C PHE A 83 -0.25 4.84 -5.01
N LEU A 84 -1.44 4.86 -5.60
CA LEU A 84 -1.67 5.54 -6.88
C LEU A 84 -1.53 7.05 -6.78
N ASP A 85 -1.82 7.62 -5.61
CA ASP A 85 -1.63 9.05 -5.36
C ASP A 85 -0.15 9.43 -5.28
N LYS A 86 0.67 8.59 -4.64
CA LYS A 86 2.08 8.87 -4.42
C LYS A 86 2.99 8.36 -5.54
N LYS A 87 2.56 7.32 -6.23
CA LYS A 87 3.28 6.68 -7.33
C LYS A 87 2.34 6.62 -8.53
N ASP A 88 2.76 6.05 -9.64
CA ASP A 88 1.95 6.01 -10.84
C ASP A 88 1.35 4.62 -11.11
N GLU A 89 0.46 4.56 -12.09
CA GLU A 89 -0.18 3.30 -12.50
C GLU A 89 0.82 2.29 -13.03
N GLY A 90 1.88 2.75 -13.69
CA GLY A 90 2.94 1.87 -14.20
C GLY A 90 3.63 1.11 -13.09
N GLU A 91 3.92 1.79 -11.99
CA GLU A 91 4.52 1.13 -10.83
C GLU A 91 3.55 0.16 -10.16
N PHE A 92 2.27 0.51 -10.11
CA PHE A 92 1.24 -0.40 -9.60
C PHE A 92 1.13 -1.66 -10.46
N ILE A 93 1.16 -1.52 -11.78
CA ILE A 93 1.16 -2.66 -12.71
C ILE A 93 2.40 -3.54 -12.46
N ASN A 94 3.55 -2.93 -12.24
CA ASN A 94 4.77 -3.67 -11.92
C ASN A 94 4.63 -4.50 -10.65
N VAL A 95 3.97 -3.97 -9.64
CA VAL A 95 3.69 -4.73 -8.40
C VAL A 95 2.80 -5.93 -8.71
N ILE A 96 1.72 -5.72 -9.47
CA ILE A 96 0.80 -6.79 -9.86
C ILE A 96 1.55 -7.88 -10.64
N GLU A 97 2.37 -7.51 -11.61
CA GLU A 97 3.14 -8.45 -12.42
C GLU A 97 4.15 -9.23 -11.57
N SER A 98 4.79 -8.57 -10.64
CA SER A 98 5.73 -9.20 -9.71
C SER A 98 5.07 -10.30 -8.89
N ILE A 99 3.85 -10.06 -8.44
CA ILE A 99 3.09 -11.03 -7.65
C ILE A 99 2.56 -12.15 -8.54
N SER A 100 2.14 -11.82 -9.76
CA SER A 100 1.52 -12.77 -10.68
C SER A 100 2.51 -13.69 -11.39
N SER A 101 3.81 -13.42 -11.32
CA SER A 101 4.83 -14.21 -11.99
C SER A 101 5.29 -15.45 -11.22
N PHE A 102 4.56 -15.84 -10.22
CA PHE A 102 4.81 -17.06 -9.47
C PHE A 102 4.54 -18.32 -10.31
#